data_026ef0027dfe38612331b2266ea1d56e
#
_entry.id   026ef0027dfe38612331b2266ea1d56e
#
_cell.length_a   1.000
_cell.length_b   1.000
_cell.length_c   1.000
_cell.angle_alpha   90.00
_cell.angle_beta   90.00
_cell.angle_gamma   90.00
#
_symmetry.space_group_name_H-M   'P 1'
#
loop_
_entity.id
_entity.type
_entity.pdbx_description
1 polymer ?
#
loop_
_entity_poly.entity_id
_entity_poly.type
_entity_poly.pdbx_seq_one_letter_code
_entity_poly.pdbx_strand_id
1 'polypeptide(L)'
;GKWVRYDANGHMIKGWNTNSQGTYYFDLITGAMAKGTVVIDGITCVFDYNTGILQSTNVDVTKYREIKRTNYYADGSVMNTLTTDYDAQGRLLKEQRRDKSGNLQVQDDFYYEYNGMLTKHTHREYGNDNYSYEYRYEYDNSNRFAKISVYRYNGGWYLYSYWTAKEWDSLGSVSKFWEYNGQNKVTCIVNLTSSGSRNRYTKMTIVNSSNQTVRTDTWSYDSNGHLAGWTNSGNSNGYSNVLRLSSDNNIGAGNPLFDRHCGKFVTDDKITSASIKFQNDEVVEIRQ
;
A
#
# COMPACT_ATOMS: atom_id res chain seq x y z
N GLY A 1 -18.23 24.10 17.71
CA GLY A 1 -17.93 24.32 16.29
C GLY A 1 -16.83 23.37 15.83
N LYS A 2 -16.80 23.04 14.54
CA LYS A 2 -15.73 22.23 13.94
C LYS A 2 -14.56 23.15 13.58
N TRP A 3 -13.36 22.74 13.92
CA TRP A 3 -12.15 23.43 13.49
C TRP A 3 -11.71 22.83 12.14
N VAL A 4 -11.47 23.68 11.17
CA VAL A 4 -10.94 23.34 9.86
C VAL A 4 -9.73 24.21 9.56
N ARG A 5 -8.85 23.77 8.68
CA ARG A 5 -7.64 24.48 8.27
C ARG A 5 -7.59 24.58 6.75
N TYR A 6 -7.05 25.70 6.26
CA TYR A 6 -6.81 25.93 4.85
C TYR A 6 -5.31 26.08 4.59
N ASP A 7 -4.86 25.66 3.42
CA ASP A 7 -3.51 25.92 2.93
C ASP A 7 -3.36 27.37 2.43
N ALA A 8 -2.15 27.73 1.99
CA ALA A 8 -1.85 29.08 1.48
C ALA A 8 -2.65 29.46 0.21
N ASN A 9 -3.22 28.48 -0.49
CA ASN A 9 -4.02 28.66 -1.70
C ASN A 9 -5.54 28.68 -1.40
N GLY A 10 -5.92 28.57 -0.11
CA GLY A 10 -7.32 28.56 0.30
C GLY A 10 -8.00 27.18 0.17
N HIS A 11 -7.27 26.10 -0.08
CA HIS A 11 -7.83 24.76 -0.10
C HIS A 11 -7.93 24.20 1.33
N MET A 12 -9.04 23.53 1.61
CA MET A 12 -9.26 22.86 2.88
C MET A 12 -8.29 21.71 3.05
N ILE A 13 -7.50 21.74 4.14
CA ILE A 13 -6.59 20.65 4.50
C ILE A 13 -7.41 19.46 4.97
N LYS A 14 -7.08 18.26 4.46
CA LYS A 14 -7.69 16.98 4.81
C LYS A 14 -6.60 15.93 5.02
N GLY A 15 -6.87 14.95 5.89
CA GLY A 15 -5.90 13.92 6.25
C GLY A 15 -4.85 14.42 7.23
N TRP A 16 -3.73 13.73 7.26
CA TRP A 16 -2.60 14.05 8.12
C TRP A 16 -1.92 15.35 7.69
N ASN A 17 -1.63 16.22 8.63
CA ASN A 17 -0.92 17.48 8.42
C ASN A 17 0.03 17.76 9.60
N THR A 18 1.31 17.93 9.31
CA THR A 18 2.32 18.25 10.33
C THR A 18 2.90 19.64 10.07
N ASN A 19 3.16 20.41 11.09
CA ASN A 19 3.82 21.72 11.04
C ASN A 19 4.81 21.85 12.22
N SER A 20 5.39 23.02 12.41
CA SER A 20 6.34 23.31 13.52
C SER A 20 5.73 23.14 14.93
N GLN A 21 4.41 23.11 15.05
CA GLN A 21 3.72 22.96 16.33
C GLN A 21 3.37 21.49 16.63
N GLY A 22 3.22 20.63 15.60
CA GLY A 22 2.91 19.21 15.76
C GLY A 22 2.19 18.59 14.58
N THR A 23 1.72 17.37 14.80
CA THR A 23 0.98 16.58 13.81
C THR A 23 -0.51 16.60 14.14
N TYR A 24 -1.34 16.81 13.12
CA TYR A 24 -2.80 16.92 13.19
C TYR A 24 -3.44 15.95 12.19
N TYR A 25 -4.71 15.66 12.41
CA TYR A 25 -5.52 14.97 11.42
C TYR A 25 -6.81 15.75 11.17
N PHE A 26 -7.14 15.89 9.90
CA PHE A 26 -8.38 16.51 9.44
C PHE A 26 -9.22 15.48 8.71
N ASP A 27 -10.47 15.31 9.12
CA ASP A 27 -11.38 14.34 8.53
C ASP A 27 -11.45 14.49 7.01
N LEU A 28 -11.33 13.37 6.30
CA LEU A 28 -11.18 13.35 4.84
C LEU A 28 -12.41 13.82 4.08
N ILE A 29 -13.59 13.77 4.71
CA ILE A 29 -14.86 14.20 4.13
C ILE A 29 -15.16 15.64 4.52
N THR A 30 -15.17 15.91 5.82
CA THR A 30 -15.64 17.19 6.39
C THR A 30 -14.55 18.21 6.61
N GLY A 31 -13.26 17.82 6.58
CA GLY A 31 -12.12 18.64 6.95
C GLY A 31 -12.06 18.99 8.44
N ALA A 32 -12.88 18.35 9.29
CA ALA A 32 -12.91 18.63 10.71
C ALA A 32 -11.64 18.11 11.41
N MET A 33 -11.00 18.97 12.23
CA MET A 33 -9.81 18.59 12.99
C MET A 33 -10.15 17.56 14.05
N ALA A 34 -9.39 16.47 14.10
CA ALA A 34 -9.50 15.43 15.12
C ALA A 34 -9.09 15.96 16.49
N LYS A 35 -9.84 15.57 17.52
CA LYS A 35 -9.62 15.92 18.93
C LYS A 35 -10.00 14.73 19.81
N GLY A 36 -9.28 14.55 20.92
CA GLY A 36 -9.51 13.40 21.79
C GLY A 36 -9.15 12.09 21.10
N THR A 37 -9.83 11.01 21.44
CA THR A 37 -9.56 9.68 20.90
C THR A 37 -10.37 9.45 19.62
N VAL A 38 -9.68 9.19 18.51
CA VAL A 38 -10.29 8.95 17.19
C VAL A 38 -9.63 7.73 16.55
N VAL A 39 -10.42 6.87 15.92
CA VAL A 39 -9.89 5.75 15.14
C VAL A 39 -9.71 6.22 13.68
N ILE A 40 -8.48 6.16 13.19
CA ILE A 40 -8.09 6.55 11.83
C ILE A 40 -7.41 5.35 11.20
N ASP A 41 -7.99 4.83 10.12
CA ASP A 41 -7.48 3.64 9.40
C ASP A 41 -7.21 2.43 10.33
N GLY A 42 -8.09 2.21 11.32
CA GLY A 42 -7.97 1.13 12.29
C GLY A 42 -7.02 1.42 13.46
N ILE A 43 -6.38 2.59 13.48
CA ILE A 43 -5.44 3.04 14.50
C ILE A 43 -6.16 3.96 15.48
N THR A 44 -6.12 3.65 16.76
CA THR A 44 -6.59 4.59 17.79
C THR A 44 -5.55 5.67 18.00
N CYS A 45 -5.88 6.89 17.60
CA CYS A 45 -5.06 8.07 17.78
C CYS A 45 -5.62 8.93 18.91
N VAL A 46 -4.76 9.45 19.76
CA VAL A 46 -5.14 10.41 20.82
C VAL A 46 -4.61 11.78 20.43
N PHE A 47 -5.51 12.72 20.23
CA PHE A 47 -5.19 14.13 19.96
C PHE A 47 -5.50 14.97 21.18
N ASP A 48 -4.66 15.98 21.43
CA ASP A 48 -4.93 16.98 22.45
C ASP A 48 -6.28 17.65 22.20
N TYR A 49 -7.13 17.70 23.21
CA TYR A 49 -8.50 18.18 23.06
C TYR A 49 -8.58 19.66 22.73
N ASN A 50 -7.61 20.46 23.17
CA ASN A 50 -7.58 21.91 22.97
C ASN A 50 -6.88 22.27 21.65
N THR A 51 -5.71 21.69 21.39
CA THR A 51 -4.84 22.05 20.28
C THR A 51 -5.04 21.18 19.04
N GLY A 52 -5.58 19.95 19.19
CA GLY A 52 -5.67 18.98 18.13
C GLY A 52 -4.32 18.34 17.75
N ILE A 53 -3.28 18.54 18.55
CA ILE A 53 -1.96 17.93 18.30
C ILE A 53 -2.01 16.45 18.68
N LEU A 54 -1.49 15.59 17.81
CA LEU A 54 -1.33 14.17 18.08
C LEU A 54 -0.41 13.95 19.28
N GLN A 55 -0.93 13.32 20.31
CA GLN A 55 -0.20 12.99 21.55
C GLN A 55 0.32 11.56 21.55
N SER A 56 -0.52 10.64 21.08
CA SER A 56 -0.14 9.22 20.96
C SER A 56 -0.98 8.53 19.89
N THR A 57 -0.42 7.49 19.32
CA THR A 57 -1.16 6.51 18.56
C THR A 57 -1.18 5.23 19.38
N ASN A 58 -2.37 4.67 19.63
CA ASN A 58 -2.49 3.37 20.29
C ASN A 58 -2.35 2.25 19.23
N VAL A 59 -1.42 2.45 18.30
CA VAL A 59 -0.84 1.34 17.60
C VAL A 59 0.13 0.76 18.59
N ASP A 60 -0.11 -0.44 19.02
CA ASP A 60 0.96 -1.29 19.49
C ASP A 60 1.77 -1.69 18.26
N VAL A 61 2.38 -0.67 17.66
CA VAL A 61 3.23 -0.76 16.46
C VAL A 61 4.45 -1.63 16.70
N THR A 62 4.72 -1.93 17.99
CA THR A 62 5.84 -2.76 18.40
C THR A 62 5.52 -4.23 18.29
N LYS A 63 4.25 -4.64 18.39
CA LYS A 63 3.89 -6.04 18.54
C LYS A 63 3.75 -6.82 17.23
N TYR A 64 3.56 -6.15 16.09
CA TYR A 64 3.19 -6.82 14.84
C TYR A 64 3.95 -6.35 13.60
N ARG A 65 4.97 -5.49 13.73
CA ARG A 65 5.81 -5.10 12.59
C ARG A 65 6.90 -6.11 12.36
N GLU A 66 6.82 -6.75 11.23
CA GLU A 66 7.88 -7.58 10.73
C GLU A 66 9.06 -6.69 10.31
N ILE A 67 10.21 -6.85 10.96
CA ILE A 67 11.46 -6.18 10.57
C ILE A 67 12.43 -7.12 9.86
N LYS A 68 12.21 -8.43 10.00
CA LYS A 68 13.01 -9.44 9.31
C LYS A 68 12.23 -10.74 9.15
N ARG A 69 12.31 -11.32 7.98
CA ARG A 69 11.81 -12.68 7.68
C ARG A 69 12.93 -13.49 7.04
N THR A 70 13.18 -14.70 7.52
CA THR A 70 14.06 -15.65 6.87
C THR A 70 13.23 -16.84 6.41
N ASN A 71 13.24 -17.09 5.12
CA ASN A 71 12.52 -18.19 4.48
C ASN A 71 13.46 -19.37 4.26
N TYR A 72 12.98 -20.60 4.46
CA TYR A 72 13.75 -21.82 4.39
C TYR A 72 13.16 -22.80 3.36
N TYR A 73 14.06 -23.58 2.74
CA TYR A 73 13.70 -24.77 1.97
C TYR A 73 13.35 -25.95 2.91
N ALA A 74 12.82 -27.03 2.34
CA ALA A 74 12.46 -28.26 3.07
C ALA A 74 13.64 -28.92 3.79
N ASP A 75 14.86 -28.73 3.30
CA ASP A 75 16.09 -29.24 3.91
C ASP A 75 16.63 -28.35 5.04
N GLY A 76 15.89 -27.28 5.39
CA GLY A 76 16.26 -26.32 6.43
C GLY A 76 17.28 -25.27 5.99
N SER A 77 17.75 -25.31 4.75
CA SER A 77 18.66 -24.29 4.23
C SER A 77 17.92 -22.97 3.99
N VAL A 78 18.62 -21.84 4.17
CA VAL A 78 18.05 -20.51 3.90
C VAL A 78 17.79 -20.33 2.43
N MET A 79 16.56 -19.94 2.07
CA MET A 79 16.20 -19.55 0.72
C MET A 79 16.54 -18.08 0.49
N ASN A 80 15.98 -17.20 1.30
CA ASN A 80 16.19 -15.76 1.26
C ASN A 80 15.88 -15.11 2.61
N THR A 81 16.29 -13.85 2.73
CA THR A 81 15.96 -13.02 3.88
C THR A 81 15.33 -11.70 3.37
N LEU A 82 14.20 -11.32 3.96
CA LEU A 82 13.57 -10.03 3.80
C LEU A 82 13.86 -9.19 5.04
N THR A 83 14.22 -7.92 4.84
CA THR A 83 14.36 -6.93 5.92
C THR A 83 13.50 -5.71 5.59
N THR A 84 12.89 -5.12 6.60
CA THR A 84 11.92 -4.04 6.45
C THR A 84 12.26 -2.91 7.41
N ASP A 85 12.40 -1.69 6.88
CA ASP A 85 12.66 -0.47 7.64
C ASP A 85 11.42 0.41 7.66
N TYR A 86 11.13 1.02 8.81
CA TYR A 86 10.01 1.94 9.02
C TYR A 86 10.49 3.29 9.54
N ASP A 87 9.74 4.35 9.26
CA ASP A 87 9.95 5.65 9.88
C ASP A 87 9.37 5.70 11.32
N ALA A 88 9.58 6.83 11.99
CA ALA A 88 9.08 7.06 13.34
C ALA A 88 7.54 7.03 13.43
N GLN A 89 6.83 7.29 12.34
CA GLN A 89 5.38 7.21 12.24
C GLN A 89 4.92 5.79 11.86
N GLY A 90 5.86 4.90 11.61
CA GLY A 90 5.61 3.53 11.27
C GLY A 90 5.25 3.26 9.82
N ARG A 91 5.53 4.20 8.95
CA ARG A 91 5.35 4.00 7.52
C ARG A 91 6.58 3.25 6.98
N LEU A 92 6.31 2.36 6.04
CA LEU A 92 7.35 1.57 5.38
C LEU A 92 8.28 2.49 4.58
N LEU A 93 9.57 2.46 4.87
CA LEU A 93 10.58 3.22 4.12
C LEU A 93 11.30 2.36 3.09
N LYS A 94 11.60 1.11 3.47
CA LYS A 94 12.41 0.22 2.64
C LYS A 94 12.09 -1.24 2.92
N GLU A 95 12.11 -2.05 1.87
CA GLU A 95 12.21 -3.49 1.95
C GLU A 95 13.42 -3.97 1.14
N GLN A 96 14.14 -4.96 1.65
CA GLN A 96 15.27 -5.57 0.94
C GLN A 96 15.16 -7.09 1.02
N ARG A 97 15.22 -7.76 -0.12
CA ARG A 97 15.34 -9.20 -0.22
C ARG A 97 16.77 -9.59 -0.61
N ARG A 98 17.37 -10.45 0.18
CA ARG A 98 18.71 -10.99 -0.05
C ARG A 98 18.64 -12.49 -0.27
N ASP A 99 19.51 -13.02 -1.16
CA ASP A 99 19.66 -14.46 -1.34
C ASP A 99 20.33 -15.12 -0.13
N LYS A 100 20.49 -16.44 -0.19
CA LYS A 100 21.16 -17.25 0.85
C LYS A 100 22.60 -16.82 1.14
N SER A 101 23.27 -16.17 0.20
CA SER A 101 24.65 -15.68 0.32
C SER A 101 24.71 -14.23 0.84
N GLY A 102 23.56 -13.60 1.11
CA GLY A 102 23.45 -12.23 1.57
C GLY A 102 23.48 -11.18 0.44
N ASN A 103 23.53 -11.59 -0.84
CA ASN A 103 23.51 -10.66 -1.95
C ASN A 103 22.12 -10.06 -2.12
N LEU A 104 22.08 -8.73 -2.32
CA LEU A 104 20.84 -8.01 -2.55
C LEU A 104 20.23 -8.42 -3.90
N GLN A 105 19.00 -8.90 -3.86
CA GLN A 105 18.23 -9.34 -5.04
C GLN A 105 17.16 -8.33 -5.44
N VAL A 106 16.44 -7.80 -4.44
CA VAL A 106 15.36 -6.83 -4.65
C VAL A 106 15.45 -5.76 -3.58
N GLN A 107 15.18 -4.52 -3.97
CA GLN A 107 14.98 -3.41 -3.06
C GLN A 107 13.76 -2.60 -3.47
N ASP A 108 12.92 -2.31 -2.49
CA ASP A 108 11.80 -1.40 -2.58
C ASP A 108 12.06 -0.19 -1.68
N ASP A 109 11.93 1.02 -2.22
CA ASP A 109 12.06 2.27 -1.49
C ASP A 109 10.74 3.05 -1.60
N PHE A 110 10.23 3.58 -0.47
CA PHE A 110 8.97 4.29 -0.37
C PHE A 110 9.19 5.73 0.07
N TYR A 111 8.56 6.68 -0.61
CA TYR A 111 8.72 8.10 -0.39
C TYR A 111 7.38 8.74 -0.10
N TYR A 112 7.31 9.50 0.98
CA TYR A 112 6.10 10.13 1.46
C TYR A 112 6.22 11.64 1.44
N GLU A 113 5.10 12.29 1.15
CA GLU A 113 4.96 13.71 1.41
C GLU A 113 4.84 13.98 2.89
N TYR A 114 4.96 15.25 3.21
CA TYR A 114 4.81 15.81 4.54
C TYR A 114 3.47 15.47 5.21
N ASN A 115 2.38 15.35 4.43
CA ASN A 115 1.06 14.93 4.89
C ASN A 115 0.92 13.42 5.13
N GLY A 116 1.99 12.66 4.93
CA GLY A 116 2.03 11.21 5.09
C GLY A 116 1.58 10.41 3.87
N MET A 117 1.26 11.08 2.77
CA MET A 117 0.82 10.40 1.54
C MET A 117 2.03 9.85 0.77
N LEU A 118 1.92 8.60 0.30
CA LEU A 118 2.93 7.97 -0.55
C LEU A 118 2.96 8.67 -1.91
N THR A 119 4.11 9.22 -2.29
CA THR A 119 4.28 9.90 -3.59
C THR A 119 5.05 9.09 -4.59
N LYS A 120 5.93 8.23 -4.10
CA LYS A 120 6.75 7.38 -4.96
C LYS A 120 7.08 6.06 -4.29
N HIS A 121 7.13 5.01 -5.09
CA HIS A 121 7.68 3.71 -4.74
C HIS A 121 8.62 3.29 -5.86
N THR A 122 9.83 2.90 -5.53
CA THR A 122 10.81 2.37 -6.48
C THR A 122 11.09 0.93 -6.16
N HIS A 123 10.84 0.05 -7.10
CA HIS A 123 11.17 -1.37 -7.06
C HIS A 123 12.37 -1.64 -7.95
N ARG A 124 13.43 -2.22 -7.41
CA ARG A 124 14.65 -2.57 -8.15
C ARG A 124 14.97 -4.05 -8.01
N GLU A 125 15.12 -4.73 -9.14
CA GLU A 125 15.67 -6.08 -9.21
C GLU A 125 17.15 -6.01 -9.62
N TYR A 126 18.02 -6.51 -8.77
CA TYR A 126 19.47 -6.56 -9.02
C TYR A 126 19.82 -7.79 -9.85
N GLY A 127 20.54 -7.58 -10.95
CA GLY A 127 20.85 -8.63 -11.93
C GLY A 127 19.86 -8.75 -13.08
N ASN A 128 18.71 -8.08 -13.00
CA ASN A 128 17.76 -8.00 -14.10
C ASN A 128 16.98 -6.67 -14.10
N ASP A 129 17.61 -5.59 -14.58
CA ASP A 129 17.03 -4.25 -14.62
C ASP A 129 15.68 -4.16 -15.35
N ASN A 130 15.37 -5.12 -16.25
CA ASN A 130 14.10 -5.16 -16.96
C ASN A 130 12.88 -5.33 -16.06
N TYR A 131 13.07 -5.71 -14.80
CA TYR A 131 12.01 -5.82 -13.81
C TYR A 131 12.04 -4.69 -12.77
N SER A 132 12.83 -3.64 -13.01
CA SER A 132 12.85 -2.46 -12.14
C SER A 132 11.78 -1.46 -12.56
N TYR A 133 11.02 -0.97 -11.58
CA TYR A 133 9.89 -0.07 -11.78
C TYR A 133 9.93 1.08 -10.78
N GLU A 134 9.42 2.24 -11.22
CA GLU A 134 9.12 3.37 -10.35
C GLU A 134 7.64 3.73 -10.51
N TYR A 135 6.92 3.78 -9.40
CA TYR A 135 5.53 4.18 -9.31
C TYR A 135 5.46 5.59 -8.73
N ARG A 136 4.77 6.50 -9.41
CA ARG A 136 4.51 7.86 -8.92
C ARG A 136 3.02 8.03 -8.71
N TYR A 137 2.66 8.49 -7.52
CA TYR A 137 1.28 8.61 -7.07
C TYR A 137 0.88 10.08 -7.06
N GLU A 138 -0.27 10.38 -7.61
CA GLU A 138 -0.87 11.70 -7.64
C GLU A 138 -2.23 11.65 -6.95
N TYR A 139 -2.58 12.72 -6.24
CA TYR A 139 -3.81 12.84 -5.47
C TYR A 139 -4.56 14.10 -5.91
N ASP A 140 -5.88 14.09 -5.75
CA ASP A 140 -6.70 15.27 -6.01
C ASP A 140 -6.70 16.24 -4.80
N ASN A 141 -7.35 17.38 -4.98
CA ASN A 141 -7.45 18.40 -3.94
C ASN A 141 -8.20 17.95 -2.67
N SER A 142 -8.83 16.78 -2.71
CA SER A 142 -9.50 16.14 -1.57
C SER A 142 -8.65 15.02 -0.98
N ASN A 143 -7.36 14.93 -1.33
CA ASN A 143 -6.45 13.87 -0.94
C ASN A 143 -6.96 12.46 -1.31
N ARG A 144 -7.76 12.37 -2.39
CA ARG A 144 -8.15 11.08 -2.93
C ARG A 144 -7.14 10.68 -4.00
N PHE A 145 -6.87 9.39 -4.08
CA PHE A 145 -6.02 8.85 -5.12
C PHE A 145 -6.55 9.25 -6.51
N ALA A 146 -5.71 9.84 -7.36
CA ALA A 146 -6.08 10.34 -8.67
C ALA A 146 -5.37 9.59 -9.81
N LYS A 147 -4.06 9.33 -9.66
CA LYS A 147 -3.27 8.70 -10.73
C LYS A 147 -2.07 7.96 -10.18
N ILE A 148 -1.69 6.86 -10.84
CA ILE A 148 -0.37 6.22 -10.73
C ILE A 148 0.28 6.25 -12.10
N SER A 149 1.51 6.76 -12.18
CA SER A 149 2.38 6.61 -13.34
C SER A 149 3.40 5.53 -13.06
N VAL A 150 3.52 4.57 -13.96
CA VAL A 150 4.45 3.45 -13.86
C VAL A 150 5.58 3.67 -14.86
N TYR A 151 6.77 3.80 -14.35
CA TYR A 151 7.99 3.88 -15.15
C TYR A 151 8.72 2.55 -15.07
N ARG A 152 9.33 2.14 -16.17
CA ARG A 152 10.18 0.96 -16.26
C ARG A 152 11.61 1.39 -16.55
N TYR A 153 12.57 0.68 -16.00
CA TYR A 153 13.99 0.92 -16.27
C TYR A 153 14.48 0.10 -17.46
N ASN A 154 15.20 0.77 -18.39
CA ASN A 154 15.94 0.13 -19.47
C ASN A 154 17.04 1.10 -19.92
N GLY A 155 18.18 1.14 -19.19
CA GLY A 155 19.19 2.15 -19.37
C GLY A 155 18.79 3.57 -18.97
N GLY A 156 17.54 3.77 -18.57
CA GLY A 156 16.88 5.00 -18.11
C GLY A 156 15.41 4.73 -17.81
N TRP A 157 14.79 5.59 -17.01
CA TRP A 157 13.37 5.49 -16.70
C TRP A 157 12.52 6.03 -17.86
N TYR A 158 11.57 5.24 -18.34
CA TYR A 158 10.57 5.67 -19.32
C TYR A 158 9.16 5.31 -18.86
N LEU A 159 8.17 6.15 -19.21
CA LEU A 159 6.77 5.90 -18.89
C LEU A 159 6.30 4.64 -19.60
N TYR A 160 5.95 3.62 -18.83
CA TYR A 160 5.47 2.33 -19.33
C TYR A 160 3.95 2.27 -19.41
N SER A 161 3.29 2.65 -18.33
CA SER A 161 1.82 2.75 -18.25
C SER A 161 1.42 3.77 -17.19
N TYR A 162 0.14 4.13 -17.15
CA TYR A 162 -0.41 4.88 -16.04
C TYR A 162 -1.88 4.55 -15.83
N TRP A 163 -2.35 4.77 -14.62
CA TRP A 163 -3.75 4.60 -14.21
C TRP A 163 -4.33 5.91 -13.75
N THR A 164 -5.55 6.18 -14.18
CA THR A 164 -6.28 7.39 -13.76
C THR A 164 -7.59 6.96 -13.10
N ALA A 165 -7.81 7.39 -11.87
CA ALA A 165 -9.09 7.21 -11.20
C ALA A 165 -10.19 7.95 -11.94
N LYS A 166 -11.34 7.33 -12.09
CA LYS A 166 -12.51 7.87 -12.79
C LYS A 166 -13.71 8.05 -11.87
N GLU A 167 -13.85 7.15 -10.90
CA GLU A 167 -14.95 7.16 -9.95
C GLU A 167 -14.42 6.80 -8.55
N TRP A 168 -15.09 7.36 -7.54
CA TRP A 168 -14.80 7.09 -6.13
C TRP A 168 -16.10 6.70 -5.43
N ASP A 169 -16.00 5.86 -4.41
CA ASP A 169 -17.12 5.56 -3.52
C ASP A 169 -17.35 6.70 -2.50
N SER A 170 -18.36 6.54 -1.67
CA SER A 170 -18.72 7.52 -0.64
C SER A 170 -17.65 7.71 0.44
N LEU A 171 -16.71 6.77 0.56
CA LEU A 171 -15.57 6.82 1.49
C LEU A 171 -14.33 7.46 0.87
N GLY A 172 -14.39 7.80 -0.43
CA GLY A 172 -13.25 8.35 -1.17
C GLY A 172 -12.27 7.29 -1.67
N SER A 173 -12.62 6.00 -1.60
CA SER A 173 -11.85 4.94 -2.25
C SER A 173 -12.14 4.94 -3.75
N VAL A 174 -11.14 4.63 -4.57
CA VAL A 174 -11.36 4.50 -6.01
C VAL A 174 -12.29 3.32 -6.27
N SER A 175 -13.39 3.54 -6.97
CA SER A 175 -14.31 2.48 -7.42
C SER A 175 -14.10 2.11 -8.88
N LYS A 176 -13.48 2.98 -9.67
CA LYS A 176 -13.11 2.70 -11.05
C LYS A 176 -11.86 3.46 -11.45
N PHE A 177 -10.97 2.79 -12.17
CA PHE A 177 -9.87 3.45 -12.86
C PHE A 177 -9.64 2.84 -14.26
N TRP A 178 -8.99 3.61 -15.12
CA TRP A 178 -8.58 3.20 -16.44
C TRP A 178 -7.06 3.09 -16.48
N GLU A 179 -6.57 2.00 -17.04
CA GLU A 179 -5.17 1.83 -17.36
C GLU A 179 -4.90 2.26 -18.80
N TYR A 180 -3.79 2.97 -18.97
CA TYR A 180 -3.28 3.42 -20.26
C TYR A 180 -1.85 2.89 -20.43
N ASN A 181 -1.48 2.53 -21.65
CA ASN A 181 -0.08 2.30 -22.00
C ASN A 181 0.68 3.63 -22.17
N GLY A 182 2.00 3.57 -22.38
CA GLY A 182 2.85 4.75 -22.57
C GLY A 182 2.49 5.63 -23.79
N GLN A 183 1.65 5.12 -24.72
CA GLN A 183 1.13 5.87 -25.88
C GLN A 183 -0.28 6.42 -25.65
N ASN A 184 -0.76 6.52 -24.43
CA ASN A 184 -2.08 7.03 -24.07
C ASN A 184 -3.27 6.18 -24.57
N LYS A 185 -3.06 4.92 -24.94
CA LYS A 185 -4.14 4.02 -25.33
C LYS A 185 -4.66 3.28 -24.12
N VAL A 186 -5.98 3.26 -23.92
CA VAL A 186 -6.62 2.46 -22.85
C VAL A 186 -6.37 0.98 -23.08
N THR A 187 -5.82 0.31 -22.09
CA THR A 187 -5.54 -1.14 -22.11
C THR A 187 -6.60 -1.91 -21.36
N CYS A 188 -7.07 -1.41 -20.23
CA CYS A 188 -8.16 -1.99 -19.50
C CYS A 188 -8.88 -0.96 -18.61
N ILE A 189 -10.05 -1.39 -18.13
CA ILE A 189 -10.84 -0.70 -17.11
C ILE A 189 -10.88 -1.61 -15.90
N VAL A 190 -10.65 -1.05 -14.71
CA VAL A 190 -10.68 -1.78 -13.46
C VAL A 190 -11.80 -1.21 -12.60
N ASN A 191 -12.70 -2.08 -12.16
CA ASN A 191 -13.75 -1.75 -11.22
C ASN A 191 -13.42 -2.40 -9.87
N LEU A 192 -13.57 -1.63 -8.80
CA LEU A 192 -13.27 -2.01 -7.43
C LEU A 192 -14.52 -1.88 -6.55
N THR A 193 -14.71 -2.83 -5.66
CA THR A 193 -15.78 -2.79 -4.66
C THR A 193 -15.13 -2.79 -3.28
N SER A 194 -15.43 -1.79 -2.46
CA SER A 194 -14.90 -1.67 -1.10
C SER A 194 -15.71 -2.47 -0.09
N SER A 195 -15.13 -2.74 1.07
CA SER A 195 -15.75 -3.45 2.20
C SER A 195 -16.40 -2.54 3.23
N GLY A 196 -16.70 -1.27 2.86
CA GLY A 196 -17.20 -0.29 3.83
C GLY A 196 -16.11 0.42 4.64
N SER A 197 -14.83 0.09 4.43
CA SER A 197 -13.68 0.83 4.92
C SER A 197 -12.89 1.41 3.74
N ARG A 198 -12.29 2.59 3.93
CA ARG A 198 -11.52 3.24 2.87
C ARG A 198 -10.34 2.35 2.42
N ASN A 199 -10.17 2.23 1.10
CA ASN A 199 -9.13 1.45 0.43
C ASN A 199 -9.08 -0.05 0.81
N ARG A 200 -10.13 -0.57 1.45
CA ARG A 200 -10.28 -1.99 1.73
C ARG A 200 -11.23 -2.60 0.72
N TYR A 201 -10.70 -3.30 -0.27
CA TYR A 201 -11.48 -3.85 -1.37
C TYR A 201 -11.84 -5.31 -1.13
N THR A 202 -13.05 -5.69 -1.51
CA THR A 202 -13.54 -7.08 -1.50
C THR A 202 -13.55 -7.69 -2.89
N LYS A 203 -13.56 -6.86 -3.93
CA LYS A 203 -13.60 -7.33 -5.31
C LYS A 203 -12.89 -6.36 -6.25
N MET A 204 -12.18 -6.92 -7.22
CA MET A 204 -11.67 -6.24 -8.40
C MET A 204 -12.14 -6.97 -9.65
N THR A 205 -12.57 -6.24 -10.66
CA THR A 205 -12.91 -6.79 -11.99
C THR A 205 -12.13 -6.02 -13.04
N ILE A 206 -11.37 -6.74 -13.86
CA ILE A 206 -10.64 -6.18 -14.99
C ILE A 206 -11.42 -6.44 -16.27
N VAL A 207 -11.68 -5.37 -17.01
CA VAL A 207 -12.40 -5.38 -18.28
C VAL A 207 -11.45 -4.89 -19.38
N ASN A 208 -11.34 -5.63 -20.48
CA ASN A 208 -10.50 -5.25 -21.61
C ASN A 208 -11.12 -4.12 -22.45
N SER A 209 -10.39 -3.65 -23.46
CA SER A 209 -10.85 -2.62 -24.38
C SER A 209 -12.09 -3.01 -25.21
N SER A 210 -12.44 -4.30 -25.28
CA SER A 210 -13.66 -4.82 -25.91
C SER A 210 -14.83 -4.98 -24.92
N ASN A 211 -14.73 -4.41 -23.72
CA ASN A 211 -15.71 -4.48 -22.64
C ASN A 211 -16.01 -5.91 -22.13
N GLN A 212 -15.04 -6.81 -22.25
CA GLN A 212 -15.16 -8.18 -21.74
C GLN A 212 -14.42 -8.28 -20.41
N THR A 213 -15.04 -8.88 -19.41
CA THR A 213 -14.37 -9.23 -18.15
C THR A 213 -13.32 -10.30 -18.41
N VAL A 214 -12.07 -9.98 -18.13
CA VAL A 214 -10.93 -10.87 -18.34
C VAL A 214 -10.41 -11.46 -17.06
N ARG A 215 -10.66 -10.80 -15.91
CA ARG A 215 -10.29 -11.29 -14.60
C ARG A 215 -11.19 -10.71 -13.52
N THR A 216 -11.41 -11.52 -12.49
CA THR A 216 -12.03 -11.10 -11.24
C THR A 216 -11.17 -11.59 -10.08
N ASP A 217 -10.86 -10.72 -9.13
CA ASP A 217 -10.23 -11.05 -7.86
C ASP A 217 -11.21 -10.72 -6.75
N THR A 218 -11.24 -11.54 -5.69
CA THR A 218 -12.05 -11.32 -4.50
C THR A 218 -11.20 -11.51 -3.26
N TRP A 219 -11.43 -10.65 -2.26
CA TRP A 219 -10.76 -10.66 -0.98
C TRP A 219 -11.76 -10.81 0.14
N SER A 220 -11.42 -11.59 1.14
CA SER A 220 -12.19 -11.71 2.39
C SER A 220 -11.32 -11.28 3.56
N TYR A 221 -11.95 -10.74 4.59
CA TYR A 221 -11.27 -10.23 5.78
C TYR A 221 -11.86 -10.92 7.03
N ASP A 222 -11.04 -11.10 8.05
CA ASP A 222 -11.48 -11.58 9.35
C ASP A 222 -12.19 -10.47 10.15
N SER A 223 -12.65 -10.81 11.37
CA SER A 223 -13.33 -9.86 12.26
C SER A 223 -12.45 -8.68 12.70
N ASN A 224 -11.13 -8.82 12.62
CA ASN A 224 -10.16 -7.78 12.95
C ASN A 224 -9.77 -6.92 11.72
N GLY A 225 -10.32 -7.27 10.55
CA GLY A 225 -10.02 -6.58 9.31
C GLY A 225 -8.75 -7.04 8.61
N HIS A 226 -8.12 -8.14 9.06
CA HIS A 226 -6.98 -8.72 8.36
C HIS A 226 -7.44 -9.54 7.16
N LEU A 227 -6.63 -9.55 6.10
CA LEU A 227 -6.90 -10.36 4.92
C LEU A 227 -6.92 -11.85 5.30
N ALA A 228 -8.10 -12.48 5.19
CA ALA A 228 -8.31 -13.88 5.51
C ALA A 228 -8.27 -14.80 4.29
N GLY A 229 -8.52 -14.27 3.11
CA GLY A 229 -8.53 -15.05 1.89
C GLY A 229 -8.51 -14.21 0.62
N TRP A 230 -7.99 -14.81 -0.43
CA TRP A 230 -7.99 -14.25 -1.77
C TRP A 230 -8.29 -15.35 -2.79
N THR A 231 -9.15 -15.06 -3.74
CA THR A 231 -9.43 -15.94 -4.89
C THR A 231 -9.41 -15.13 -6.17
N ASN A 232 -9.08 -15.77 -7.27
CA ASN A 232 -9.11 -15.14 -8.58
C ASN A 232 -9.68 -16.08 -9.63
N SER A 233 -10.24 -15.49 -10.70
CA SER A 233 -10.67 -16.19 -11.89
C SER A 233 -10.32 -15.38 -13.13
N GLY A 234 -9.96 -16.05 -14.22
CA GLY A 234 -9.65 -15.44 -15.50
C GLY A 234 -8.14 -15.40 -15.84
N ASN A 235 -7.83 -14.77 -16.98
CA ASN A 235 -6.48 -14.73 -17.53
C ASN A 235 -5.74 -13.46 -17.09
N SER A 236 -4.48 -13.63 -16.71
CA SER A 236 -3.60 -12.53 -16.29
C SER A 236 -2.73 -11.95 -17.43
N ASN A 237 -2.75 -12.55 -18.61
CA ASN A 237 -1.88 -12.13 -19.71
C ASN A 237 -2.20 -10.69 -20.16
N GLY A 238 -1.20 -9.84 -20.16
CA GLY A 238 -1.31 -8.44 -20.56
C GLY A 238 -1.76 -7.45 -19.47
N TYR A 239 -2.09 -7.92 -18.25
CA TYR A 239 -2.54 -7.07 -17.13
C TYR A 239 -1.61 -7.15 -15.92
N SER A 240 -0.32 -7.41 -16.15
CA SER A 240 0.66 -7.68 -15.10
C SER A 240 0.83 -6.54 -14.10
N ASN A 241 0.65 -5.29 -14.51
CA ASN A 241 0.81 -4.14 -13.61
C ASN A 241 -0.36 -3.99 -12.63
N VAL A 242 -1.61 -4.19 -13.11
CA VAL A 242 -2.80 -4.21 -12.25
C VAL A 242 -2.69 -5.38 -11.27
N LEU A 243 -2.22 -6.53 -11.74
CA LEU A 243 -2.06 -7.73 -10.93
C LEU A 243 -0.94 -7.61 -9.91
N ARG A 244 0.16 -6.94 -10.23
CA ARG A 244 1.19 -6.62 -9.25
C ARG A 244 0.64 -5.80 -8.08
N LEU A 245 -0.28 -4.89 -8.35
CA LEU A 245 -0.94 -4.13 -7.29
C LEU A 245 -1.97 -4.95 -6.50
N SER A 246 -2.52 -6.02 -7.06
CA SER A 246 -3.58 -6.81 -6.44
C SER A 246 -3.13 -8.15 -5.85
N SER A 247 -2.06 -8.75 -6.38
CA SER A 247 -1.64 -10.11 -6.03
C SER A 247 -0.34 -10.20 -5.25
N ASP A 248 0.47 -9.15 -5.25
CA ASP A 248 1.69 -9.14 -4.46
C ASP A 248 1.34 -8.94 -2.99
N ASN A 249 1.73 -9.86 -2.12
CA ASN A 249 1.51 -9.74 -0.68
C ASN A 249 2.25 -8.56 -0.05
N ASN A 250 3.16 -7.97 -0.80
CA ASN A 250 3.80 -6.70 -0.51
C ASN A 250 2.96 -5.48 -0.91
N ILE A 251 1.79 -5.66 -1.50
CA ILE A 251 0.93 -4.58 -1.99
C ILE A 251 0.51 -3.63 -0.90
N GLY A 252 0.43 -4.09 0.26
CA GLY A 252 -0.12 -3.27 1.28
C GLY A 252 0.77 -2.15 1.74
N ALA A 253 2.09 -2.29 1.73
CA ALA A 253 2.94 -1.41 2.49
C ALA A 253 3.00 0.02 2.09
N GLY A 254 2.25 0.54 1.39
CA GLY A 254 2.25 1.94 1.02
C GLY A 254 1.43 2.19 -0.24
N ASN A 255 0.79 1.13 -0.79
CA ASN A 255 -0.06 1.32 -1.93
C ASN A 255 -1.35 2.04 -1.50
N PRO A 256 -1.64 3.26 -2.00
CA PRO A 256 -2.81 4.01 -1.61
C PRO A 256 -4.13 3.38 -2.06
N LEU A 257 -4.09 2.35 -2.92
CA LEU A 257 -5.28 1.63 -3.37
C LEU A 257 -5.67 0.49 -2.45
N PHE A 258 -4.75 -0.04 -1.63
CA PHE A 258 -5.00 -1.22 -0.84
C PHE A 258 -4.56 -1.01 0.62
N ASP A 259 -5.43 -1.39 1.54
CA ASP A 259 -5.13 -1.41 2.97
C ASP A 259 -4.24 -2.62 3.30
N ARG A 260 -3.15 -2.36 4.02
CA ARG A 260 -2.19 -3.37 4.40
C ARG A 260 -2.51 -4.01 5.74
N HIS A 261 -3.45 -4.88 5.74
CA HIS A 261 -3.66 -5.78 6.88
C HIS A 261 -3.64 -7.24 6.41
N CYS A 262 -2.49 -7.64 5.85
CA CYS A 262 -2.25 -9.04 5.50
C CYS A 262 -1.77 -9.80 6.73
N GLY A 263 -2.70 -10.46 7.42
CA GLY A 263 -2.37 -11.46 8.43
C GLY A 263 -1.96 -12.82 7.84
N LYS A 264 -1.93 -12.96 6.52
CA LYS A 264 -1.64 -14.23 5.88
C LYS A 264 -0.26 -14.22 5.23
N PHE A 265 0.57 -15.14 5.69
CA PHE A 265 1.82 -15.50 5.06
C PHE A 265 1.52 -16.19 3.72
N VAL A 266 1.88 -15.56 2.60
CA VAL A 266 1.85 -16.23 1.30
C VAL A 266 3.28 -16.61 0.94
N THR A 267 3.50 -17.90 0.82
CA THR A 267 4.78 -18.46 0.45
C THR A 267 4.81 -18.82 -1.03
N ASP A 268 5.96 -18.67 -1.65
CA ASP A 268 6.34 -19.46 -2.81
C ASP A 268 6.22 -20.96 -2.42
N ASP A 269 5.68 -21.81 -3.28
CA ASP A 269 5.50 -23.25 -3.04
C ASP A 269 6.78 -23.99 -2.58
N LYS A 270 7.94 -23.36 -2.74
CA LYS A 270 9.25 -23.87 -2.31
C LYS A 270 9.60 -23.51 -0.88
N ILE A 271 8.90 -22.57 -0.25
CA ILE A 271 9.13 -22.16 1.13
C ILE A 271 8.34 -23.08 2.05
N THR A 272 9.00 -23.82 2.91
CA THR A 272 8.34 -24.74 3.85
C THR A 272 8.29 -24.22 5.27
N SER A 273 9.13 -23.23 5.61
CA SER A 273 9.08 -22.57 6.91
C SER A 273 9.68 -21.16 6.82
N ALA A 274 9.35 -20.32 7.78
CA ALA A 274 9.93 -18.99 7.92
C ALA A 274 10.15 -18.66 9.39
N SER A 275 11.23 -17.91 9.66
CA SER A 275 11.47 -17.23 10.93
C SER A 275 11.25 -15.75 10.75
N ILE A 276 10.32 -15.15 11.52
CA ILE A 276 9.94 -13.75 11.41
C ILE A 276 10.31 -13.05 12.72
N LYS A 277 11.11 -12.00 12.60
CA LYS A 277 11.47 -11.12 13.71
C LYS A 277 10.59 -9.85 13.64
N PHE A 278 9.98 -9.52 14.77
CA PHE A 278 9.21 -8.30 14.96
C PHE A 278 10.04 -7.20 15.62
N GLN A 279 9.54 -5.98 15.59
CA GLN A 279 10.21 -4.79 16.13
C GLN A 279 10.48 -4.86 17.64
N ASN A 280 9.74 -5.67 18.38
CA ASN A 280 9.94 -5.94 19.81
C ASN A 280 10.90 -7.10 20.11
N ASP A 281 11.69 -7.52 19.13
CA ASP A 281 12.60 -8.68 19.19
C ASP A 281 11.91 -10.06 19.36
N GLU A 282 10.59 -10.12 19.30
CA GLU A 282 9.85 -11.37 19.26
C GLU A 282 10.14 -12.12 17.95
N VAL A 283 10.44 -13.40 18.03
CA VAL A 283 10.67 -14.26 16.86
C VAL A 283 9.61 -15.34 16.84
N VAL A 284 8.92 -15.45 15.71
CA VAL A 284 7.90 -16.47 15.46
C VAL A 284 8.35 -17.36 14.31
N GLU A 285 8.37 -18.67 14.54
CA GLU A 285 8.60 -19.67 13.50
C GLU A 285 7.27 -20.16 12.94
N ILE A 286 7.12 -20.09 11.63
CA ILE A 286 5.96 -20.59 10.90
C ILE A 286 6.41 -21.79 10.07
N ARG A 287 5.72 -22.92 10.27
CA ARG A 287 5.88 -24.14 9.45
C ARG A 287 4.61 -24.33 8.64
N GLN A 288 4.75 -24.67 7.38
CA GLN A 288 3.65 -25.13 6.52
C GLN A 288 3.38 -26.60 6.73
#